data_fcf5ca7ae9646f7aba1ad347a3e53e3c
#
_entry.id   fcf5ca7ae9646f7aba1ad347a3e53e3c
#
_cell.length_a   1.000
_cell.length_b   1.000
_cell.length_c   1.000
_cell.angle_alpha   90.00
_cell.angle_beta   90.00
_cell.angle_gamma   90.00
#
_symmetry.space_group_name_H-M   'P 1'
#
loop_
_entity.id
_entity.type
_entity.pdbx_description
1 polymer ?
#
loop_
_entity_poly.entity_id
_entity_poly.type
_entity_poly.pdbx_seq_one_letter_code
_entity_poly.pdbx_strand_id
1 'polypeptide(L)'
;MRTASRHGFTLLEVALAVVLLTAGVGALMGTAVLTVRTAIRGRQTARVTYAAASQLELLREIATTRPAYCGGLLDGVDSTADGTSWRWRVRPAGDLREVAVTASVPVPGGRLTDSLIASIWCR
;
A
#
# COMPACT_ATOMS: atom_id res chain seq x y z
N MET A 1 5.74 8.88 68.62
CA MET A 1 6.69 9.07 67.49
C MET A 1 6.80 7.75 66.71
N ARG A 2 6.29 7.71 65.51
CA ARG A 2 6.44 6.52 64.61
C ARG A 2 7.77 6.67 63.87
N THR A 3 8.73 5.81 64.15
CA THR A 3 9.98 5.69 63.43
C THR A 3 9.67 5.11 62.04
N ALA A 4 9.77 5.93 61.01
CA ALA A 4 9.67 5.46 59.64
C ALA A 4 10.87 4.55 59.35
N SER A 5 10.60 3.26 59.15
CA SER A 5 11.58 2.26 58.71
C SER A 5 12.07 2.66 57.33
N ARG A 6 13.31 3.13 57.20
CA ARG A 6 13.97 3.37 55.92
C ARG A 6 14.45 2.02 55.40
N HIS A 7 13.63 1.37 54.53
CA HIS A 7 14.08 0.21 53.75
C HIS A 7 15.02 0.72 52.67
N GLY A 8 16.28 0.37 52.75
CA GLY A 8 17.24 0.60 51.66
C GLY A 8 17.03 -0.43 50.57
N PHE A 9 17.18 -0.02 49.29
CA PHE A 9 17.14 -0.92 48.16
C PHE A 9 18.28 -1.94 48.25
N THR A 10 17.97 -3.21 47.98
CA THR A 10 18.98 -4.26 47.92
C THR A 10 19.69 -4.19 46.57
N LEU A 11 20.96 -4.57 46.51
CA LEU A 11 21.75 -4.62 45.28
C LEU A 11 21.11 -5.52 44.22
N LEU A 12 20.43 -6.58 44.64
CA LEU A 12 19.66 -7.50 43.79
C LEU A 12 18.46 -6.79 43.13
N GLU A 13 17.75 -5.95 43.89
CA GLU A 13 16.57 -5.24 43.39
C GLU A 13 16.95 -4.21 42.31
N VAL A 14 18.07 -3.51 42.49
CA VAL A 14 18.61 -2.60 41.47
C VAL A 14 19.06 -3.36 40.22
N ALA A 15 19.75 -4.50 40.38
CA ALA A 15 20.17 -5.32 39.25
C ALA A 15 18.97 -5.83 38.45
N LEU A 16 17.92 -6.28 39.12
CA LEU A 16 16.70 -6.78 38.51
C LEU A 16 15.93 -5.67 37.77
N ALA A 17 15.87 -4.47 38.37
CA ALA A 17 15.27 -3.31 37.76
C ALA A 17 15.98 -2.90 36.44
N VAL A 18 17.32 -2.90 36.43
CA VAL A 18 18.13 -2.60 35.23
C VAL A 18 17.89 -3.63 34.11
N VAL A 19 17.84 -4.93 34.46
CA VAL A 19 17.56 -5.99 33.45
C VAL A 19 16.17 -5.81 32.86
N LEU A 20 15.14 -5.57 33.67
CA LEU A 20 13.78 -5.33 33.21
C LEU A 20 13.67 -4.07 32.31
N LEU A 21 14.36 -2.99 32.71
CA LEU A 21 14.39 -1.75 31.96
C LEU A 21 15.04 -1.96 30.58
N THR A 22 16.19 -2.61 30.52
CA THR A 22 16.91 -2.86 29.27
C THR A 22 16.11 -3.78 28.34
N ALA A 23 15.46 -4.81 28.86
CA ALA A 23 14.58 -5.69 28.10
C ALA A 23 13.37 -4.94 27.55
N GLY A 24 12.74 -4.08 28.37
CA GLY A 24 11.60 -3.25 27.97
C GLY A 24 11.94 -2.26 26.85
N VAL A 25 13.06 -1.54 26.98
CA VAL A 25 13.54 -0.60 25.95
C VAL A 25 13.87 -1.33 24.65
N GLY A 26 14.52 -2.50 24.73
CA GLY A 26 14.83 -3.32 23.55
C GLY A 26 13.58 -3.78 22.80
N ALA A 27 12.54 -4.19 23.53
CA ALA A 27 11.26 -4.57 22.93
C ALA A 27 10.56 -3.39 22.22
N LEU A 28 10.57 -2.20 22.81
CA LEU A 28 10.00 -0.99 22.22
C LEU A 28 10.73 -0.57 20.94
N MET A 29 12.05 -0.66 20.89
CA MET A 29 12.82 -0.37 19.68
C MET A 29 12.50 -1.35 18.56
N GLY A 30 12.32 -2.63 18.85
CA GLY A 30 11.93 -3.65 17.87
C GLY A 30 10.57 -3.35 17.23
N THR A 31 9.58 -2.97 18.00
CA THR A 31 8.24 -2.62 17.50
C THR A 31 8.25 -1.35 16.65
N ALA A 32 9.02 -0.33 17.01
CA ALA A 32 9.15 0.91 16.25
C ALA A 32 9.71 0.64 14.83
N VAL A 33 10.75 -0.18 14.70
CA VAL A 33 11.32 -0.55 13.39
C VAL A 33 10.31 -1.29 12.52
N LEU A 34 9.56 -2.24 13.08
CA LEU A 34 8.52 -2.97 12.36
C LEU A 34 7.41 -2.04 11.87
N THR A 35 6.96 -1.11 12.72
CA THR A 35 5.91 -0.14 12.37
C THR A 35 6.34 0.75 11.20
N VAL A 36 7.56 1.26 11.21
CA VAL A 36 8.09 2.07 10.10
C VAL A 36 8.16 1.26 8.81
N ARG A 37 8.65 0.02 8.85
CA ARG A 37 8.72 -0.85 7.66
C ARG A 37 7.33 -1.14 7.08
N THR A 38 6.35 -1.45 7.91
CA THR A 38 4.97 -1.70 7.45
C THR A 38 4.33 -0.44 6.89
N ALA A 39 4.56 0.72 7.49
CA ALA A 39 4.07 2.00 6.97
C ALA A 39 4.65 2.34 5.59
N ILE A 40 5.95 2.12 5.39
CA ILE A 40 6.60 2.34 4.08
C ILE A 40 6.00 1.41 3.02
N ARG A 41 5.84 0.12 3.32
CA ARG A 41 5.23 -0.85 2.40
C ARG A 41 3.78 -0.48 2.09
N GLY A 42 3.00 -0.10 3.10
CA GLY A 42 1.62 0.35 2.91
C GLY A 42 1.51 1.55 1.97
N ARG A 43 2.39 2.55 2.10
CA ARG A 43 2.44 3.70 1.19
C ARG A 43 2.79 3.30 -0.25
N GLN A 44 3.73 2.38 -0.43
CA GLN A 44 4.11 1.89 -1.76
C GLN A 44 2.95 1.12 -2.43
N THR A 45 2.28 0.24 -1.68
CA THR A 45 1.10 -0.47 -2.17
C THR A 45 -0.03 0.51 -2.52
N ALA A 46 -0.36 1.45 -1.65
CA ALA A 46 -1.37 2.46 -1.92
C ALA A 46 -1.07 3.27 -3.20
N ARG A 47 0.21 3.60 -3.44
CA ARG A 47 0.63 4.34 -4.63
C ARG A 47 0.37 3.56 -5.93
N VAL A 48 0.69 2.27 -5.98
CA VAL A 48 0.45 1.45 -7.18
C VAL A 48 -1.03 1.17 -7.40
N THR A 49 -1.79 0.90 -6.34
CA THR A 49 -3.24 0.72 -6.43
C THR A 49 -3.94 2.01 -6.89
N TYR A 50 -3.51 3.17 -6.38
CA TYR A 50 -4.02 4.45 -6.84
C TYR A 50 -3.71 4.70 -8.33
N ALA A 51 -2.50 4.37 -8.78
CA ALA A 51 -2.13 4.47 -10.19
C ALA A 51 -3.01 3.58 -11.08
N ALA A 52 -3.31 2.36 -10.67
CA ALA A 52 -4.23 1.47 -11.39
C ALA A 52 -5.67 2.01 -11.40
N ALA A 53 -6.14 2.53 -10.27
CA ALA A 53 -7.49 3.07 -10.14
C ALA A 53 -7.69 4.34 -10.99
N SER A 54 -6.71 5.24 -11.03
CA SER A 54 -6.78 6.47 -11.83
C SER A 54 -6.85 6.17 -13.32
N GLN A 55 -6.10 5.19 -13.80
CA GLN A 55 -6.16 4.76 -15.20
C GLN A 55 -7.50 4.09 -15.53
N LEU A 56 -8.03 3.27 -14.62
CA LEU A 56 -9.35 2.66 -14.80
C LEU A 56 -10.46 3.70 -14.89
N GLU A 57 -10.40 4.75 -14.06
CA GLU A 57 -11.38 5.83 -14.07
C GLU A 57 -11.30 6.66 -15.37
N LEU A 58 -10.09 6.91 -15.88
CA LEU A 58 -9.90 7.54 -17.19
C LEU A 58 -10.54 6.72 -18.31
N LEU A 59 -10.36 5.41 -18.31
CA LEU A 59 -10.98 4.52 -19.31
C LEU A 59 -12.51 4.51 -19.18
N ARG A 60 -13.03 4.57 -17.96
CA ARG A 60 -14.47 4.68 -17.69
C ARG A 60 -15.02 6.02 -18.19
N GLU A 61 -14.33 7.12 -17.95
CA GLU A 61 -14.71 8.44 -18.46
C GLU A 61 -14.76 8.47 -19.98
N ILE A 62 -13.77 7.93 -20.66
CA ILE A 62 -13.76 7.81 -22.12
C ILE A 62 -14.95 7.01 -22.62
N ALA A 63 -15.25 5.87 -21.98
CA ALA A 63 -16.37 5.01 -22.35
C ALA A 63 -17.75 5.67 -22.16
N THR A 64 -17.91 6.48 -21.11
CA THR A 64 -19.18 7.16 -20.78
C THR A 64 -19.38 8.44 -21.57
N THR A 65 -18.30 9.20 -21.82
CA THR A 65 -18.38 10.49 -22.55
C THR A 65 -18.53 10.28 -24.06
N ARG A 66 -18.04 9.16 -24.56
CA ARG A 66 -18.09 8.82 -26.00
C ARG A 66 -18.61 7.40 -26.20
N PRO A 67 -19.93 7.16 -26.16
CA PRO A 67 -20.50 5.81 -26.24
C PRO A 67 -20.08 5.04 -27.50
N ALA A 68 -19.85 5.73 -28.62
CA ALA A 68 -19.33 5.12 -29.84
C ALA A 68 -17.94 4.49 -29.67
N TYR A 69 -17.15 4.95 -28.71
CA TYR A 69 -15.82 4.41 -28.42
C TYR A 69 -15.83 3.24 -27.44
N CYS A 70 -16.91 3.05 -26.69
CA CYS A 70 -16.99 1.94 -25.74
C CYS A 70 -16.87 0.59 -26.45
N GLY A 71 -17.51 0.44 -27.60
CA GLY A 71 -17.36 -0.75 -28.44
C GLY A 71 -15.98 -0.92 -29.09
N GLY A 72 -15.24 0.17 -29.23
CA GLY A 72 -13.88 0.23 -29.78
C GLY A 72 -12.77 0.38 -28.75
N LEU A 73 -13.07 0.23 -27.45
CA LEU A 73 -12.04 0.18 -26.41
C LEU A 73 -11.12 -1.01 -26.67
N LEU A 74 -9.84 -0.72 -26.89
CA LEU A 74 -8.81 -1.70 -27.20
C LEU A 74 -7.81 -1.82 -26.07
N ASP A 75 -7.07 -2.93 -26.08
CA ASP A 75 -5.90 -3.12 -25.20
C ASP A 75 -4.89 -1.99 -25.43
N GLY A 76 -4.21 -1.60 -24.38
CA GLY A 76 -3.21 -0.55 -24.49
C GLY A 76 -2.16 -0.58 -23.38
N VAL A 77 -1.15 0.24 -23.59
CA VAL A 77 -0.07 0.50 -22.66
C VAL A 77 0.22 1.99 -22.61
N ASP A 78 0.58 2.50 -21.46
CA ASP A 78 1.01 3.89 -21.25
C ASP A 78 2.09 3.95 -20.18
N SER A 79 2.86 5.04 -20.17
CA SER A 79 3.91 5.24 -19.18
C SER A 79 4.22 6.72 -19.01
N THR A 80 4.63 7.08 -17.80
CA THR A 80 5.10 8.42 -17.46
C THR A 80 6.61 8.49 -17.34
N ALA A 81 7.16 9.70 -17.36
CA ALA A 81 8.60 9.95 -17.26
C ALA A 81 9.21 9.47 -15.92
N ASP A 82 8.42 9.36 -14.85
CA ASP A 82 8.84 8.81 -13.56
C ASP A 82 8.97 7.28 -13.54
N GLY A 83 8.69 6.63 -14.68
CA GLY A 83 8.77 5.18 -14.86
C GLY A 83 7.54 4.41 -14.40
N THR A 84 6.46 5.09 -14.00
CA THR A 84 5.15 4.43 -13.79
C THR A 84 4.63 3.98 -15.14
N SER A 85 4.13 2.75 -15.24
CA SER A 85 3.58 2.20 -16.48
C SER A 85 2.28 1.48 -16.21
N TRP A 86 1.38 1.54 -17.17
CA TRP A 86 0.09 0.88 -17.17
C TRP A 86 -0.05 -0.03 -18.38
N ARG A 87 -0.73 -1.14 -18.17
CA ARG A 87 -1.22 -2.01 -19.23
C ARG A 87 -2.66 -2.34 -18.93
N TRP A 88 -3.52 -2.18 -19.92
CA TRP A 88 -4.91 -2.59 -19.78
C TRP A 88 -5.30 -3.56 -20.90
N ARG A 89 -6.17 -4.49 -20.53
CA ARG A 89 -6.78 -5.45 -21.43
C ARG A 89 -8.28 -5.30 -21.36
N VAL A 90 -8.91 -5.32 -22.50
CA VAL A 90 -10.35 -5.16 -22.64
C VAL A 90 -10.93 -6.43 -23.22
N ARG A 91 -11.89 -7.03 -22.51
CA ARG A 91 -12.59 -8.21 -22.96
C ARG A 91 -14.07 -7.89 -23.15
N PRO A 92 -14.69 -8.26 -24.30
CA PRO A 92 -16.14 -8.14 -24.47
C PRO A 92 -16.86 -9.15 -23.57
N ALA A 93 -17.90 -8.68 -22.87
CA ALA A 93 -18.74 -9.48 -21.98
C ALA A 93 -20.20 -9.07 -22.18
N GLY A 94 -20.79 -9.39 -23.34
CA GLY A 94 -22.11 -8.92 -23.75
C GLY A 94 -22.14 -7.40 -23.92
N ASP A 95 -23.09 -6.73 -23.24
CA ASP A 95 -23.20 -5.25 -23.22
C ASP A 95 -22.17 -4.57 -22.29
N LEU A 96 -21.30 -5.36 -21.69
CA LEU A 96 -20.23 -4.89 -20.80
C LEU A 96 -18.88 -5.04 -21.49
N ARG A 97 -17.93 -4.26 -21.03
CA ARG A 97 -16.49 -4.46 -21.27
C ARG A 97 -15.81 -4.74 -19.94
N GLU A 98 -15.22 -5.91 -19.79
CA GLU A 98 -14.34 -6.20 -18.68
C GLU A 98 -12.97 -5.58 -18.97
N VAL A 99 -12.53 -4.69 -18.11
CA VAL A 99 -11.25 -3.98 -18.23
C VAL A 99 -10.36 -4.38 -17.08
N ALA A 100 -9.24 -5.01 -17.38
CA ALA A 100 -8.19 -5.33 -16.41
C ALA A 100 -7.04 -4.36 -16.60
N VAL A 101 -6.80 -3.49 -15.61
CA VAL A 101 -5.70 -2.53 -15.59
C VAL A 101 -4.62 -3.04 -14.65
N THR A 102 -3.41 -3.15 -15.15
CA THR A 102 -2.20 -3.47 -14.39
C THR A 102 -1.30 -2.25 -14.36
N ALA A 103 -1.02 -1.73 -13.17
CA ALA A 103 -0.06 -0.66 -12.96
C ALA A 103 1.24 -1.20 -12.39
N SER A 104 2.36 -0.62 -12.78
CA SER A 104 3.70 -0.95 -12.28
C SER A 104 4.45 0.34 -11.97
N VAL A 105 4.88 0.48 -10.71
CA VAL A 105 5.54 1.67 -10.17
C VAL A 105 6.96 1.31 -9.74
N PRO A 106 7.98 2.10 -10.09
CA PRO A 106 9.33 1.89 -9.59
C PRO A 106 9.40 2.15 -8.09
N VAL A 107 10.07 1.25 -7.38
CA VAL A 107 10.33 1.35 -5.94
C VAL A 107 11.80 1.02 -5.67
N PRO A 108 12.38 1.46 -4.54
CA PRO A 108 13.72 1.03 -4.16
C PRO A 108 13.82 -0.49 -4.12
N GLY A 109 14.71 -1.05 -4.93
CA GLY A 109 14.91 -2.50 -5.03
C GLY A 109 14.12 -3.22 -6.11
N GLY A 110 13.33 -2.50 -6.97
CA GLY A 110 12.62 -3.13 -8.09
C GLY A 110 11.38 -2.38 -8.57
N ARG A 111 10.37 -3.14 -8.91
CA ARG A 111 9.06 -2.61 -9.33
C ARG A 111 7.94 -3.25 -8.52
N LEU A 112 6.98 -2.47 -8.13
CA LEU A 112 5.75 -2.95 -7.51
C LEU A 112 4.63 -2.91 -8.55
N THR A 113 3.89 -4.01 -8.66
CA THR A 113 2.81 -4.17 -9.64
C THR A 113 1.52 -4.55 -8.93
N ASP A 114 0.43 -3.93 -9.34
CA ASP A 114 -0.92 -4.25 -8.87
C ASP A 114 -1.89 -4.22 -10.05
N SER A 115 -3.02 -4.94 -9.93
CA SER A 115 -4.00 -5.03 -11.00
C SER A 115 -5.42 -4.92 -10.46
N LEU A 116 -6.25 -4.15 -11.17
CA LEU A 116 -7.66 -3.97 -10.90
C LEU A 116 -8.48 -4.43 -12.10
N ILE A 117 -9.61 -5.07 -11.81
CA ILE A 117 -10.56 -5.50 -12.83
C ILE A 117 -11.89 -4.81 -12.56
N ALA A 118 -12.49 -4.25 -13.60
CA ALA A 118 -13.82 -3.65 -13.52
C ALA A 118 -14.62 -3.89 -14.79
N SER A 119 -15.95 -3.89 -14.66
CA SER A 119 -16.87 -3.95 -15.78
C SER A 119 -17.40 -2.55 -16.09
N ILE A 120 -17.36 -2.17 -17.36
CA ILE A 120 -17.85 -0.89 -17.88
C ILE A 120 -19.05 -1.17 -18.77
N TRP A 121 -20.18 -0.50 -18.51
CA TRP A 121 -21.37 -0.57 -19.34
C TRP A 121 -21.18 0.26 -20.60
N CYS A 122 -21.45 -0.36 -21.75
CA CYS A 122 -21.52 0.31 -23.05
C CYS A 122 -22.99 0.53 -23.42
N ARG A 123 -23.50 1.70 -23.12
CA ARG A 123 -24.84 2.13 -23.57
C ARG A 123 -24.76 3.00 -24.82
#